data_8cd251a7e0f6fa2019f3ec06612ca88a
#
_entry.id   8cd251a7e0f6fa2019f3ec06612ca88a
#
_cell.length_a   1.000
_cell.length_b   1.000
_cell.length_c   1.000
_cell.angle_alpha   90.00
_cell.angle_beta   90.00
_cell.angle_gamma   90.00
#
_symmetry.space_group_name_H-M   'P 1'
#
loop_
_entity.id
_entity.type
_entity.pdbx_description
1 polymer ?
#
loop_
_entity_poly.entity_id
_entity_poly.type
_entity_poly.pdbx_seq_one_letter_code
_entity_poly.pdbx_strand_id
1 'polypeptide(L)'
;MTEHPNPAAASRRGRRPGANTTRQAVLDAARARFAADGFAATTIRRVAADAGVDASLVMQFFRSKSGLFAAVMSVPADALERFSAAFEGGDDGLGERVVRAFLAVWEEDARSSEPLMAMLRAAIVDDRANEQLREFLQERLIVAATASSAVDDAELRAGVASSMLVGLVVGRGIVGVPALTGAGRETLVALVGNAVQGVLAPGPTTSGPIDSGRGTGPG
;
A
#
# COMPACT_ATOMS: atom_id res chain seq x y z
N MET A 1 69.87 -26.57 -11.18
CA MET A 1 68.87 -25.65 -11.73
C MET A 1 67.52 -26.28 -11.49
N THR A 2 66.95 -25.97 -10.31
CA THR A 2 65.74 -26.62 -9.80
C THR A 2 64.61 -25.50 -9.84
N GLU A 3 63.69 -25.74 -10.75
CA GLU A 3 62.54 -24.89 -10.96
C GLU A 3 61.45 -25.19 -9.91
N HIS A 4 61.08 -24.16 -9.13
CA HIS A 4 60.00 -24.26 -8.14
C HIS A 4 58.65 -23.98 -8.82
N PRO A 5 57.61 -24.79 -8.59
CA PRO A 5 56.29 -24.47 -9.06
C PRO A 5 55.65 -23.46 -8.13
N ASN A 6 55.08 -22.42 -8.74
CA ASN A 6 54.31 -21.33 -8.11
C ASN A 6 52.94 -21.82 -7.63
N PRO A 7 52.58 -21.69 -6.33
CA PRO A 7 51.24 -21.99 -5.84
C PRO A 7 50.45 -20.69 -5.64
N ALA A 8 49.83 -20.17 -6.68
CA ALA A 8 48.92 -19.04 -6.49
C ALA A 8 47.74 -19.04 -7.47
N ALA A 9 46.83 -19.95 -7.22
CA ALA A 9 45.45 -19.79 -7.67
C ALA A 9 44.51 -20.08 -6.49
N ALA A 10 44.60 -19.23 -5.46
CA ALA A 10 43.57 -19.22 -4.40
C ALA A 10 42.28 -18.68 -4.99
N SER A 11 41.38 -19.58 -5.34
CA SER A 11 39.98 -19.32 -5.64
C SER A 11 39.41 -18.35 -4.59
N ARG A 12 39.09 -17.13 -5.00
CA ARG A 12 38.28 -16.18 -4.23
C ARG A 12 36.89 -16.78 -4.10
N ARG A 13 36.64 -17.53 -3.05
CA ARG A 13 35.31 -17.89 -2.61
C ARG A 13 34.58 -16.60 -2.28
N GLY A 14 33.72 -16.15 -3.19
CA GLY A 14 32.81 -15.05 -2.95
C GLY A 14 32.03 -15.29 -1.66
N ARG A 15 32.08 -14.30 -0.77
CA ARG A 15 31.32 -14.27 0.48
C ARG A 15 29.86 -14.56 0.12
N ARG A 16 29.27 -15.65 0.62
CA ARG A 16 27.85 -15.95 0.45
C ARG A 16 27.05 -14.73 0.90
N PRO A 17 26.15 -14.18 0.07
CA PRO A 17 25.26 -13.11 0.50
C PRO A 17 24.55 -13.56 1.77
N GLY A 18 24.45 -12.69 2.77
CA GLY A 18 23.69 -12.99 3.99
C GLY A 18 22.22 -13.28 3.66
N ALA A 19 21.54 -14.04 4.50
CA ALA A 19 20.13 -14.44 4.29
C ALA A 19 19.21 -13.23 3.95
N ASN A 20 19.49 -12.06 4.55
CA ASN A 20 18.74 -10.82 4.26
C ASN A 20 18.99 -10.30 2.84
N THR A 21 20.23 -10.36 2.33
CA THR A 21 20.55 -9.94 0.95
C THR A 21 19.89 -10.87 -0.06
N THR A 22 19.87 -12.16 0.23
CA THR A 22 19.23 -13.17 -0.62
C THR A 22 17.70 -13.00 -0.62
N ARG A 23 17.10 -12.76 0.56
CA ARG A 23 15.66 -12.51 0.68
C ARG A 23 15.25 -11.25 -0.09
N GLN A 24 16.05 -10.18 -0.02
CA GLN A 24 15.80 -8.95 -0.78
C GLN A 24 15.90 -9.18 -2.28
N ALA A 25 16.91 -9.92 -2.77
CA ALA A 25 17.03 -10.26 -4.18
C ALA A 25 15.81 -11.03 -4.71
N VAL A 26 15.24 -11.93 -3.90
CA VAL A 26 14.00 -12.64 -4.25
C VAL A 26 12.82 -11.69 -4.32
N LEU A 27 12.68 -10.75 -3.38
CA LEU A 27 11.62 -9.75 -3.40
C LEU A 27 11.72 -8.83 -4.63
N ASP A 28 12.93 -8.41 -5.00
CA ASP A 28 13.14 -7.54 -6.16
C ASP A 28 12.81 -8.26 -7.48
N ALA A 29 13.24 -9.52 -7.62
CA ALA A 29 12.89 -10.37 -8.76
C ALA A 29 11.36 -10.61 -8.83
N ALA A 30 10.72 -10.85 -7.68
CA ALA A 30 9.29 -11.07 -7.60
C ALA A 30 8.50 -9.80 -7.98
N ARG A 31 8.94 -8.61 -7.53
CA ARG A 31 8.35 -7.32 -7.93
C ARG A 31 8.35 -7.15 -9.44
N ALA A 32 9.51 -7.34 -10.06
CA ALA A 32 9.65 -7.23 -11.51
C ALA A 32 8.73 -8.21 -12.25
N ARG A 33 8.64 -9.46 -11.79
CA ARG A 33 7.77 -10.47 -12.40
C ARG A 33 6.29 -10.19 -12.21
N PHE A 34 5.87 -9.83 -11.02
CA PHE A 34 4.45 -9.51 -10.78
C PHE A 34 4.01 -8.26 -11.54
N ALA A 35 4.89 -7.28 -11.69
CA ALA A 35 4.61 -6.09 -12.49
C ALA A 35 4.50 -6.40 -14.00
N ALA A 36 5.38 -7.26 -14.54
CA ALA A 36 5.43 -7.57 -15.96
C ALA A 36 4.39 -8.62 -16.39
N ASP A 37 4.29 -9.73 -15.63
CA ASP A 37 3.52 -10.92 -16.02
C ASP A 37 2.17 -11.01 -15.28
N GLY A 38 1.96 -10.20 -14.25
CA GLY A 38 0.82 -10.31 -13.33
C GLY A 38 0.96 -11.49 -12.35
N PHE A 39 0.02 -11.55 -11.38
CA PHE A 39 0.04 -12.62 -10.38
C PHE A 39 -0.15 -14.01 -11.01
N ALA A 40 -1.13 -14.19 -11.91
CA ALA A 40 -1.49 -15.49 -12.47
C ALA A 40 -0.31 -16.16 -13.21
N ALA A 41 0.37 -15.43 -14.10
CA ALA A 41 1.44 -15.96 -14.94
C ALA A 41 2.81 -16.08 -14.24
N THR A 42 3.03 -15.39 -13.13
CA THR A 42 4.26 -15.50 -12.33
C THR A 42 4.33 -16.83 -11.61
N THR A 43 5.50 -17.47 -11.62
CA THR A 43 5.74 -18.72 -10.88
C THR A 43 6.95 -18.60 -9.96
N ILE A 44 6.94 -19.34 -8.83
CA ILE A 44 8.07 -19.40 -7.90
C ILE A 44 9.38 -19.78 -8.60
N ARG A 45 9.34 -20.71 -9.57
CA ARG A 45 10.51 -21.13 -10.33
C ARG A 45 11.11 -19.99 -11.17
N ARG A 46 10.27 -19.18 -11.81
CA ARG A 46 10.74 -18.01 -12.58
C ARG A 46 11.37 -16.96 -11.68
N VAL A 47 10.71 -16.64 -10.57
CA VAL A 47 11.26 -15.70 -9.57
C VAL A 47 12.60 -16.19 -9.02
N ALA A 48 12.71 -17.47 -8.69
CA ALA A 48 13.96 -18.07 -8.20
C ALA A 48 15.10 -17.98 -9.22
N ALA A 49 14.78 -18.26 -10.50
CA ALA A 49 15.75 -18.15 -11.59
C ALA A 49 16.25 -16.71 -11.75
N ASP A 50 15.35 -15.71 -11.73
CA ASP A 50 15.72 -14.29 -11.84
C ASP A 50 16.54 -13.80 -10.64
N ALA A 51 16.22 -14.31 -9.44
CA ALA A 51 16.96 -13.99 -8.21
C ALA A 51 18.29 -14.76 -8.08
N GLY A 52 18.59 -15.72 -8.98
CA GLY A 52 19.78 -16.56 -8.92
C GLY A 52 19.81 -17.52 -7.73
N VAL A 53 18.63 -18.01 -7.30
CA VAL A 53 18.48 -18.91 -6.14
C VAL A 53 17.65 -20.14 -6.47
N ASP A 54 17.66 -21.13 -5.58
CA ASP A 54 16.78 -22.29 -5.66
C ASP A 54 15.31 -21.94 -5.33
N ALA A 55 14.38 -22.56 -6.05
CA ALA A 55 12.95 -22.43 -5.77
C ALA A 55 12.57 -22.91 -4.36
N SER A 56 13.28 -23.91 -3.82
CA SER A 56 13.11 -24.37 -2.44
C SER A 56 13.44 -23.29 -1.42
N LEU A 57 14.45 -22.46 -1.68
CA LEU A 57 14.80 -21.34 -0.80
C LEU A 57 13.73 -20.25 -0.81
N VAL A 58 13.15 -19.95 -1.97
CA VAL A 58 12.02 -19.03 -2.07
C VAL A 58 10.83 -19.55 -1.27
N MET A 59 10.53 -20.86 -1.38
CA MET A 59 9.46 -21.49 -0.60
C MET A 59 9.74 -21.50 0.90
N GLN A 60 10.99 -21.61 1.30
CA GLN A 60 11.40 -21.53 2.71
C GLN A 60 11.14 -20.13 3.28
N PHE A 61 11.42 -19.06 2.52
CA PHE A 61 11.20 -17.68 2.97
C PHE A 61 9.72 -17.28 2.98
N PHE A 62 8.96 -17.68 1.99
CA PHE A 62 7.63 -17.12 1.73
C PHE A 62 6.50 -18.14 1.75
N ARG A 63 6.81 -19.44 1.89
CA ARG A 63 5.89 -20.59 2.00
C ARG A 63 4.99 -20.84 0.78
N SER A 64 4.56 -19.78 0.08
CA SER A 64 3.68 -19.88 -1.09
C SER A 64 3.90 -18.72 -2.05
N LYS A 65 3.35 -18.80 -3.26
CA LYS A 65 3.32 -17.68 -4.20
C LYS A 65 2.51 -16.50 -3.64
N SER A 66 1.40 -16.78 -2.95
CA SER A 66 0.61 -15.76 -2.27
C SER A 66 1.38 -15.10 -1.13
N GLY A 67 2.14 -15.87 -0.32
CA GLY A 67 3.01 -15.32 0.71
C GLY A 67 4.15 -14.47 0.16
N LEU A 68 4.74 -14.88 -0.98
CA LEU A 68 5.72 -14.06 -1.70
C LEU A 68 5.09 -12.77 -2.23
N PHE A 69 3.89 -12.86 -2.80
CA PHE A 69 3.15 -11.70 -3.29
C PHE A 69 2.81 -10.73 -2.16
N ALA A 70 2.27 -11.21 -1.05
CA ALA A 70 2.02 -10.39 0.14
C ALA A 70 3.29 -9.71 0.67
N ALA A 71 4.43 -10.40 0.67
CA ALA A 71 5.70 -9.83 1.09
C ALA A 71 6.24 -8.76 0.11
N VAL A 72 5.99 -8.91 -1.18
CA VAL A 72 6.31 -7.91 -2.21
C VAL A 72 5.41 -6.69 -2.06
N MET A 73 4.13 -6.91 -1.73
CA MET A 73 3.11 -5.87 -1.54
C MET A 73 3.19 -5.20 -0.18
N SER A 74 4.05 -5.68 0.73
CA SER A 74 4.21 -5.03 2.02
C SER A 74 4.76 -3.61 1.82
N VAL A 75 3.98 -2.64 2.24
CA VAL A 75 4.44 -1.26 2.37
C VAL A 75 5.64 -1.24 3.33
N PRO A 76 6.70 -0.49 3.04
CA PRO A 76 7.82 -0.35 3.97
C PRO A 76 7.36 0.05 5.37
N ALA A 77 7.98 -0.52 6.40
CA ALA A 77 7.55 -0.31 7.78
C ALA A 77 7.54 1.17 8.16
N ASP A 78 8.53 1.93 7.70
CA ASP A 78 8.63 3.38 7.91
C ASP A 78 7.50 4.17 7.24
N ALA A 79 7.03 3.71 6.06
CA ALA A 79 5.88 4.34 5.40
C ALA A 79 4.57 4.03 6.14
N LEU A 80 4.44 2.83 6.71
CA LEU A 80 3.31 2.48 7.57
C LEU A 80 3.32 3.26 8.88
N GLU A 81 4.49 3.43 9.50
CA GLU A 81 4.66 4.24 10.70
C GLU A 81 4.26 5.69 10.43
N ARG A 82 4.73 6.29 9.32
CA ARG A 82 4.31 7.64 8.91
C ARG A 82 2.81 7.74 8.66
N PHE A 83 2.21 6.72 8.04
CA PHE A 83 0.77 6.69 7.82
C PHE A 83 0.01 6.59 9.14
N SER A 84 0.43 5.72 10.06
CA SER A 84 -0.18 5.60 11.40
C SER A 84 -0.04 6.90 12.20
N ALA A 85 1.12 7.55 12.16
CA ALA A 85 1.36 8.84 12.80
C ALA A 85 0.44 9.97 12.27
N ALA A 86 -0.10 9.84 11.04
CA ALA A 86 -1.04 10.82 10.50
C ALA A 86 -2.38 10.86 11.28
N PHE A 87 -2.72 9.80 12.01
CA PHE A 87 -3.90 9.74 12.88
C PHE A 87 -3.65 10.28 14.29
N GLU A 88 -2.39 10.54 14.65
CA GLU A 88 -2.04 11.17 15.91
C GLU A 88 -2.24 12.70 15.84
N GLY A 89 -2.47 13.35 16.97
CA GLY A 89 -2.52 14.83 17.05
C GLY A 89 -3.90 15.47 16.94
N GLY A 90 -4.97 14.70 17.14
CA GLY A 90 -6.34 15.21 17.19
C GLY A 90 -7.01 15.39 15.82
N ASP A 91 -8.24 15.85 15.85
CA ASP A 91 -9.12 15.89 14.66
C ASP A 91 -8.80 17.02 13.68
N ASP A 92 -8.21 18.11 14.17
CA ASP A 92 -7.91 19.27 13.33
C ASP A 92 -6.89 18.91 12.23
N GLY A 93 -7.27 19.07 10.96
CA GLY A 93 -6.42 18.77 9.81
C GLY A 93 -6.13 17.29 9.62
N LEU A 94 -6.83 16.37 10.29
CA LEU A 94 -6.67 14.92 10.16
C LEU A 94 -6.76 14.49 8.69
N GLY A 95 -7.75 14.97 7.96
CA GLY A 95 -7.96 14.61 6.56
C GLY A 95 -6.76 14.94 5.68
N GLU A 96 -6.18 16.15 5.82
CA GLU A 96 -4.99 16.53 5.05
C GLU A 96 -3.77 15.70 5.45
N ARG A 97 -3.56 15.44 6.75
CA ARG A 97 -2.46 14.59 7.22
C ARG A 97 -2.54 13.19 6.62
N VAL A 98 -3.74 12.59 6.66
CA VAL A 98 -3.98 11.24 6.13
C VAL A 98 -3.77 11.19 4.61
N VAL A 99 -4.33 12.14 3.86
CA VAL A 99 -4.14 12.20 2.40
C VAL A 99 -2.68 12.41 2.03
N ARG A 100 -1.97 13.30 2.73
CA ARG A 100 -0.54 13.57 2.49
C ARG A 100 0.31 12.33 2.76
N ALA A 101 0.10 11.65 3.89
CA ALA A 101 0.81 10.43 4.24
C ALA A 101 0.49 9.30 3.25
N PHE A 102 -0.76 9.17 2.82
CA PHE A 102 -1.16 8.18 1.83
C PHE A 102 -0.50 8.42 0.47
N LEU A 103 -0.55 9.65 -0.06
CA LEU A 103 0.10 9.98 -1.32
C LEU A 103 1.62 9.79 -1.27
N ALA A 104 2.25 10.03 -0.11
CA ALA A 104 3.67 9.76 0.08
C ALA A 104 4.05 8.31 -0.21
N VAL A 105 3.25 7.34 0.25
CA VAL A 105 3.45 5.90 -0.02
C VAL A 105 3.49 5.60 -1.52
N TRP A 106 2.71 6.32 -2.31
CA TRP A 106 2.55 6.06 -3.75
C TRP A 106 3.49 6.88 -4.64
N GLU A 107 4.04 7.98 -4.15
CA GLU A 107 4.79 8.93 -4.98
C GLU A 107 6.28 9.02 -4.64
N GLU A 108 6.67 8.73 -3.40
CA GLU A 108 8.06 8.96 -2.94
C GLU A 108 9.03 7.88 -3.42
N ASP A 109 8.58 6.65 -3.63
CA ASP A 109 9.42 5.56 -4.10
C ASP A 109 8.70 4.70 -5.14
N ALA A 110 9.14 4.79 -6.40
CA ALA A 110 8.63 3.96 -7.48
C ALA A 110 8.76 2.46 -7.19
N ARG A 111 9.77 2.03 -6.43
CA ARG A 111 9.96 0.62 -6.05
C ARG A 111 8.86 0.12 -5.13
N SER A 112 8.29 1.01 -4.32
CA SER A 112 7.18 0.69 -3.41
C SER A 112 5.83 0.85 -4.10
N SER A 113 5.68 1.83 -4.98
CA SER A 113 4.40 2.14 -5.64
C SER A 113 4.06 1.18 -6.78
N GLU A 114 5.04 0.75 -7.60
CA GLU A 114 4.77 -0.18 -8.70
C GLU A 114 4.10 -1.50 -8.28
N PRO A 115 4.54 -2.19 -7.22
CA PRO A 115 3.88 -3.40 -6.76
C PRO A 115 2.45 -3.15 -6.29
N LEU A 116 2.21 -2.05 -5.57
CA LEU A 116 0.87 -1.68 -5.11
C LEU A 116 -0.05 -1.37 -6.30
N MET A 117 0.46 -0.67 -7.33
CA MET A 117 -0.27 -0.43 -8.57
C MET A 117 -0.57 -1.72 -9.33
N ALA A 118 0.37 -2.67 -9.36
CA ALA A 118 0.15 -3.99 -9.95
C ALA A 118 -0.94 -4.77 -9.20
N MET A 119 -0.95 -4.70 -7.86
CA MET A 119 -2.00 -5.30 -7.04
C MET A 119 -3.37 -4.68 -7.34
N LEU A 120 -3.48 -3.37 -7.39
CA LEU A 120 -4.74 -2.69 -7.72
C LEU A 120 -5.27 -3.11 -9.09
N ARG A 121 -4.39 -3.20 -10.10
CA ARG A 121 -4.78 -3.69 -11.43
C ARG A 121 -5.23 -5.14 -11.40
N ALA A 122 -4.50 -6.00 -10.68
CA ALA A 122 -4.81 -7.41 -10.57
C ALA A 122 -6.13 -7.67 -9.81
N ALA A 123 -6.42 -6.88 -8.76
CA ALA A 123 -7.62 -7.03 -7.94
C ALA A 123 -8.94 -6.82 -8.72
N ILE A 124 -8.88 -6.19 -9.90
CA ILE A 124 -10.07 -6.00 -10.77
C ILE A 124 -10.44 -7.31 -11.48
N VAL A 125 -9.47 -8.18 -11.75
CA VAL A 125 -9.65 -9.36 -12.62
C VAL A 125 -9.31 -10.71 -11.96
N ASP A 126 -8.78 -10.69 -10.75
CA ASP A 126 -8.33 -11.89 -10.02
C ASP A 126 -8.84 -11.87 -8.58
N ASP A 127 -9.68 -12.85 -8.22
CA ASP A 127 -10.32 -12.92 -6.90
C ASP A 127 -9.32 -13.02 -5.75
N ARG A 128 -8.16 -13.65 -5.96
CA ARG A 128 -7.13 -13.77 -4.92
C ARG A 128 -6.41 -12.45 -4.70
N ALA A 129 -6.13 -11.72 -5.78
CA ALA A 129 -5.57 -10.38 -5.68
C ALA A 129 -6.56 -9.41 -5.00
N ASN A 130 -7.86 -9.57 -5.29
CA ASN A 130 -8.93 -8.83 -4.62
C ASN A 130 -8.97 -9.13 -3.12
N GLU A 131 -8.92 -10.41 -2.72
CA GLU A 131 -8.88 -10.79 -1.30
C GLU A 131 -7.65 -10.21 -0.59
N GLN A 132 -6.48 -10.26 -1.20
CA GLN A 132 -5.26 -9.68 -0.64
C GLN A 132 -5.32 -8.16 -0.50
N LEU A 133 -5.93 -7.46 -1.48
CA LEU A 133 -6.17 -6.03 -1.37
C LEU A 133 -7.14 -5.72 -0.22
N ARG A 134 -8.20 -6.53 -0.07
CA ARG A 134 -9.16 -6.39 1.04
C ARG A 134 -8.48 -6.58 2.39
N GLU A 135 -7.70 -7.66 2.56
CA GLU A 135 -6.92 -7.91 3.78
C GLU A 135 -5.97 -6.75 4.08
N PHE A 136 -5.25 -6.26 3.06
CA PHE A 136 -4.35 -5.12 3.21
C PHE A 136 -5.08 -3.85 3.67
N LEU A 137 -6.21 -3.51 3.04
CA LEU A 137 -7.00 -2.34 3.43
C LEU A 137 -7.54 -2.48 4.86
N GLN A 138 -8.03 -3.66 5.20
CA GLN A 138 -8.60 -3.93 6.52
C GLN A 138 -7.55 -3.86 7.63
N GLU A 139 -6.44 -4.54 7.46
CA GLU A 139 -5.38 -4.60 8.48
C GLU A 139 -4.59 -3.30 8.64
N ARG A 140 -4.46 -2.51 7.58
CA ARG A 140 -3.54 -1.38 7.57
C ARG A 140 -4.23 -0.02 7.60
N LEU A 141 -5.29 0.16 6.82
CA LEU A 141 -5.99 1.45 6.74
C LEU A 141 -7.12 1.55 7.77
N ILE A 142 -7.96 0.52 7.85
CA ILE A 142 -9.13 0.55 8.74
C ILE A 142 -8.70 0.48 10.21
N VAL A 143 -7.78 -0.42 10.56
CA VAL A 143 -7.28 -0.54 11.94
C VAL A 143 -6.61 0.77 12.39
N ALA A 144 -5.77 1.39 11.57
CA ALA A 144 -5.13 2.66 11.91
C ALA A 144 -6.16 3.79 12.14
N ALA A 145 -7.18 3.87 11.28
CA ALA A 145 -8.21 4.89 11.36
C ALA A 145 -9.14 4.69 12.57
N THR A 146 -9.47 3.44 12.93
CA THR A 146 -10.39 3.15 14.04
C THR A 146 -9.72 3.20 15.40
N ALA A 147 -8.43 2.95 15.50
CA ALA A 147 -7.69 2.98 16.77
C ALA A 147 -7.73 4.36 17.45
N SER A 148 -7.90 5.43 16.69
CA SER A 148 -7.89 6.82 17.17
C SER A 148 -9.27 7.47 17.19
N SER A 149 -10.33 6.78 16.78
CA SER A 149 -11.66 7.34 16.61
C SER A 149 -12.62 6.92 17.72
N ALA A 150 -13.26 7.91 18.36
CA ALA A 150 -14.38 7.74 19.29
C ALA A 150 -15.75 8.00 18.62
N VAL A 151 -15.78 8.09 17.28
CA VAL A 151 -16.97 8.43 16.50
C VAL A 151 -17.78 7.17 16.20
N ASP A 152 -19.11 7.27 16.28
CA ASP A 152 -20.01 6.21 15.85
C ASP A 152 -19.74 5.82 14.38
N ASP A 153 -19.88 4.54 14.05
CA ASP A 153 -19.59 3.98 12.71
C ASP A 153 -18.14 4.16 12.22
N ALA A 154 -17.16 4.19 13.16
CA ALA A 154 -15.75 4.44 12.84
C ALA A 154 -15.22 3.48 11.74
N GLU A 155 -15.61 2.21 11.76
CA GLU A 155 -15.19 1.23 10.75
C GLU A 155 -15.76 1.57 9.37
N LEU A 156 -17.03 1.92 9.27
CA LEU A 156 -17.67 2.33 8.01
C LEU A 156 -17.01 3.61 7.46
N ARG A 157 -16.77 4.60 8.32
CA ARG A 157 -16.10 5.85 7.97
C ARG A 157 -14.67 5.61 7.47
N ALA A 158 -13.92 4.76 8.16
CA ALA A 158 -12.59 4.34 7.73
C ALA A 158 -12.64 3.62 6.36
N GLY A 159 -13.62 2.76 6.14
CA GLY A 159 -13.85 2.09 4.85
C GLY A 159 -14.16 3.09 3.73
N VAL A 160 -15.01 4.08 3.98
CA VAL A 160 -15.33 5.15 2.99
C VAL A 160 -14.09 5.98 2.69
N ALA A 161 -13.36 6.45 3.71
CA ALA A 161 -12.14 7.23 3.52
C ALA A 161 -11.08 6.44 2.74
N SER A 162 -10.88 5.16 3.07
CA SER A 162 -9.97 4.27 2.35
C SER A 162 -10.37 4.12 0.88
N SER A 163 -11.67 3.98 0.59
CA SER A 163 -12.18 3.88 -0.78
C SER A 163 -11.93 5.17 -1.58
N MET A 164 -12.07 6.33 -0.96
CA MET A 164 -11.74 7.63 -1.58
C MET A 164 -10.26 7.73 -1.92
N LEU A 165 -9.38 7.33 -1.00
CA LEU A 165 -7.94 7.35 -1.18
C LEU A 165 -7.49 6.39 -2.29
N VAL A 166 -7.99 5.15 -2.28
CA VAL A 166 -7.71 4.16 -3.34
C VAL A 166 -8.25 4.66 -4.68
N GLY A 167 -9.46 5.23 -4.71
CA GLY A 167 -10.05 5.82 -5.92
C GLY A 167 -9.19 6.93 -6.51
N LEU A 168 -8.60 7.80 -5.67
CA LEU A 168 -7.67 8.84 -6.11
C LEU A 168 -6.45 8.25 -6.82
N VAL A 169 -5.82 7.22 -6.24
CA VAL A 169 -4.65 6.55 -6.83
C VAL A 169 -5.00 5.82 -8.11
N VAL A 170 -6.13 5.10 -8.14
CA VAL A 170 -6.64 4.44 -9.35
C VAL A 170 -6.90 5.46 -10.46
N GLY A 171 -7.59 6.55 -10.15
CA GLY A 171 -7.89 7.61 -11.11
C GLY A 171 -6.63 8.27 -11.67
N ARG A 172 -5.62 8.50 -10.82
CA ARG A 172 -4.36 9.13 -11.21
C ARG A 172 -3.39 8.18 -11.92
N GLY A 173 -3.20 6.97 -11.36
CA GLY A 173 -2.12 6.07 -11.75
C GLY A 173 -2.54 4.93 -12.68
N ILE A 174 -3.84 4.56 -12.72
CA ILE A 174 -4.33 3.46 -13.57
C ILE A 174 -5.17 4.01 -14.73
N VAL A 175 -6.18 4.83 -14.42
CA VAL A 175 -7.07 5.41 -15.43
C VAL A 175 -6.41 6.59 -16.15
N GLY A 176 -5.53 7.33 -15.46
CA GLY A 176 -4.83 8.47 -16.03
C GLY A 176 -5.74 9.67 -16.28
N VAL A 177 -6.69 9.95 -15.37
CA VAL A 177 -7.62 11.09 -15.50
C VAL A 177 -6.81 12.38 -15.59
N PRO A 178 -6.90 13.16 -16.70
CA PRO A 178 -6.01 14.29 -16.95
C PRO A 178 -6.03 15.34 -15.85
N ALA A 179 -7.20 15.62 -15.26
CA ALA A 179 -7.32 16.56 -14.14
C ALA A 179 -6.56 16.11 -12.88
N LEU A 180 -6.47 14.79 -12.64
CA LEU A 180 -5.76 14.23 -11.49
C LEU A 180 -4.26 14.09 -11.75
N THR A 181 -3.86 13.72 -12.97
CA THR A 181 -2.43 13.59 -13.33
C THR A 181 -1.74 14.94 -13.42
N GLY A 182 -2.44 15.98 -13.85
CA GLY A 182 -1.92 17.34 -13.93
C GLY A 182 -1.95 18.11 -12.61
N ALA A 183 -2.70 17.65 -11.60
CA ALA A 183 -2.79 18.32 -10.32
C ALA A 183 -1.53 18.10 -9.47
N GLY A 184 -1.05 19.17 -8.83
CA GLY A 184 0.02 19.09 -7.84
C GLY A 184 -0.45 18.37 -6.56
N ARG A 185 0.50 17.74 -5.85
CA ARG A 185 0.23 17.02 -4.60
C ARG A 185 -0.56 17.85 -3.59
N GLU A 186 -0.14 19.08 -3.31
CA GLU A 186 -0.77 19.94 -2.31
C GLU A 186 -2.20 20.34 -2.71
N THR A 187 -2.47 20.50 -4.00
CA THR A 187 -3.85 20.73 -4.47
C THR A 187 -4.74 19.52 -4.18
N LEU A 188 -4.24 18.29 -4.42
CA LEU A 188 -4.96 17.07 -4.11
C LEU A 188 -5.13 16.88 -2.60
N VAL A 189 -4.10 17.20 -1.81
CA VAL A 189 -4.16 17.16 -0.34
C VAL A 189 -5.26 18.09 0.17
N ALA A 190 -5.32 19.34 -0.30
CA ALA A 190 -6.33 20.28 0.15
C ALA A 190 -7.75 19.86 -0.26
N LEU A 191 -7.95 19.44 -1.50
CA LEU A 191 -9.30 19.07 -1.98
C LEU A 191 -9.80 17.75 -1.36
N VAL A 192 -8.98 16.71 -1.40
CA VAL A 192 -9.38 15.39 -0.89
C VAL A 192 -9.33 15.36 0.63
N GLY A 193 -8.39 16.11 1.23
CA GLY A 193 -8.25 16.22 2.68
C GLY A 193 -9.51 16.76 3.33
N ASN A 194 -10.13 17.80 2.78
CA ASN A 194 -11.40 18.32 3.28
C ASN A 194 -12.52 17.27 3.23
N ALA A 195 -12.59 16.49 2.16
CA ALA A 195 -13.59 15.43 2.04
C ALA A 195 -13.34 14.27 3.03
N VAL A 196 -12.08 13.85 3.17
CA VAL A 196 -11.67 12.81 4.13
C VAL A 196 -11.87 13.28 5.57
N GLN A 197 -11.62 14.58 5.85
CA GLN A 197 -11.90 15.21 7.16
C GLN A 197 -13.35 15.06 7.54
N GLY A 198 -14.27 15.41 6.65
CA GLY A 198 -15.71 15.29 6.90
C GLY A 198 -16.18 13.85 7.14
N VAL A 199 -15.45 12.88 6.61
CA VAL A 199 -15.75 11.46 6.83
C VAL A 199 -15.16 10.95 8.15
N LEU A 200 -13.88 11.23 8.42
CA LEU A 200 -13.17 10.66 9.59
C LEU A 200 -13.49 11.41 10.89
N ALA A 201 -13.57 12.73 10.83
CA ALA A 201 -13.83 13.61 11.98
C ALA A 201 -14.92 14.62 11.62
N PRO A 202 -16.19 14.18 11.52
CA PRO A 202 -17.29 15.11 11.26
C PRO A 202 -17.39 16.10 12.42
N GLY A 203 -17.37 17.39 12.10
CA GLY A 203 -17.66 18.42 13.08
C GLY A 203 -19.03 18.19 13.74
N PRO A 204 -19.34 18.86 14.86
CA PRO A 204 -20.63 18.72 15.52
C PRO A 204 -21.73 18.96 14.49
N THR A 205 -22.55 17.93 14.29
CA THR A 205 -23.72 18.03 13.39
C THR A 205 -24.64 19.10 13.98
N THR A 206 -24.73 20.25 13.33
CA THR A 206 -25.74 21.23 13.65
C THR A 206 -27.09 20.66 13.20
N SER A 207 -27.62 19.73 13.98
CA SER A 207 -29.01 19.32 13.86
C SER A 207 -29.82 20.49 14.31
N GLY A 208 -30.09 21.41 13.40
CA GLY A 208 -31.13 22.43 13.63
C GLY A 208 -32.43 21.68 13.94
N PRO A 209 -33.19 22.11 14.94
CA PRO A 209 -34.49 21.52 15.23
C PRO A 209 -35.33 21.60 13.96
N ILE A 210 -35.81 20.46 13.49
CA ILE A 210 -36.84 20.39 12.47
C ILE A 210 -38.05 21.06 13.15
N ASP A 211 -38.28 22.33 12.80
CA ASP A 211 -39.47 23.06 13.22
C ASP A 211 -40.69 22.30 12.67
N SER A 212 -41.22 21.43 13.51
CA SER A 212 -42.50 20.79 13.27
C SER A 212 -43.59 21.86 13.50
N GLY A 213 -43.74 22.75 12.52
CA GLY A 213 -44.82 23.69 12.45
C GLY A 213 -46.17 22.99 12.59
N ARG A 214 -46.67 22.93 13.82
CA ARG A 214 -48.08 22.63 14.09
C ARG A 214 -48.90 23.81 13.56
N GLY A 215 -49.44 23.63 12.35
CA GLY A 215 -50.52 24.45 11.87
C GLY A 215 -51.75 24.27 12.75
N THR A 216 -51.93 25.16 13.69
CA THR A 216 -53.24 25.39 14.33
C THR A 216 -54.05 26.24 13.37
N GLY A 217 -54.93 25.57 12.58
CA GLY A 217 -56.00 26.27 11.88
C GLY A 217 -57.09 26.69 12.89
N PRO A 218 -57.63 27.92 12.81
CA PRO A 218 -58.80 28.26 13.55
C PRO A 218 -60.03 27.72 12.81
N GLY A 219 -60.94 27.16 13.62
CA GLY A 219 -62.33 26.74 13.23
C GLY A 219 -63.28 27.84 12.93
#